data_92c5d958134bc9cccf8f49c0fb7bfb74
#
_entry.id   92c5d958134bc9cccf8f49c0fb7bfb74
#
_cell.length_a   1.000
_cell.length_b   1.000
_cell.length_c   1.000
_cell.angle_alpha   90.00
_cell.angle_beta   90.00
_cell.angle_gamma   90.00
#
_symmetry.space_group_name_H-M   'P 1'
#
loop_
_entity.id
_entity.type
_entity.pdbx_description
1 polymer ?
#
loop_
_entity_poly.entity_id
_entity_poly.type
_entity_poly.pdbx_seq_one_letter_code
_entity_poly.pdbx_strand_id
1 'polypeptide(L)'
;MARSFIEIHTQYNCESMLKEINNITKELEAEQKRFDDVMARSSKVIKLAAQLITSLHAKNEKRAKSIKKELEKELKALMKVEKGFEYYSMQAHQEYVEAMALYNILGKHSIPSKKELNEGT
;
A
#
# COMPACT_ATOMS: atom_id res chain seq x y z
N MET A 1 -42.44 -21.78 -34.52
CA MET A 1 -42.01 -22.55 -33.33
C MET A 1 -40.54 -22.34 -32.98
N ALA A 2 -39.64 -22.41 -33.91
CA ALA A 2 -38.25 -22.09 -33.63
C ALA A 2 -38.07 -20.63 -33.15
N ARG A 3 -38.91 -19.73 -33.68
CA ARG A 3 -38.90 -18.34 -33.33
C ARG A 3 -39.31 -18.11 -31.88
N SER A 4 -40.36 -18.80 -31.41
CA SER A 4 -40.78 -18.70 -30.01
C SER A 4 -39.75 -19.22 -29.05
N PHE A 5 -39.11 -20.30 -29.43
CA PHE A 5 -38.02 -20.87 -28.62
C PHE A 5 -36.84 -19.93 -28.51
N ILE A 6 -36.47 -19.29 -29.62
CA ILE A 6 -35.37 -18.30 -29.62
C ILE A 6 -35.74 -17.08 -28.79
N GLU A 7 -36.96 -16.62 -28.93
CA GLU A 7 -37.42 -15.45 -28.14
C GLU A 7 -37.41 -15.72 -26.65
N ILE A 8 -37.92 -16.88 -26.21
CA ILE A 8 -37.92 -17.29 -24.81
C ILE A 8 -36.49 -17.47 -24.33
N HIS A 9 -35.65 -18.12 -25.11
CA HIS A 9 -34.26 -18.36 -24.75
C HIS A 9 -33.45 -17.07 -24.69
N THR A 10 -33.70 -16.15 -25.64
CA THR A 10 -33.03 -14.85 -25.67
C THR A 10 -33.45 -14.01 -24.45
N GLN A 11 -34.73 -14.00 -24.09
CA GLN A 11 -35.22 -13.27 -22.94
C GLN A 11 -34.66 -13.82 -21.64
N TYR A 12 -34.66 -15.16 -21.48
CA TYR A 12 -34.07 -15.82 -20.34
C TYR A 12 -32.58 -15.52 -20.20
N ASN A 13 -31.85 -15.63 -21.30
CA ASN A 13 -30.42 -15.33 -21.34
C ASN A 13 -30.15 -13.85 -21.04
N CYS A 14 -31.03 -12.96 -21.45
CA CYS A 14 -30.90 -11.54 -21.20
C CYS A 14 -31.01 -11.23 -19.70
N GLU A 15 -31.98 -11.81 -19.02
CA GLU A 15 -32.14 -11.64 -17.58
C GLU A 15 -30.96 -12.25 -16.81
N SER A 16 -30.53 -13.44 -17.22
CA SER A 16 -29.38 -14.11 -16.62
C SER A 16 -28.12 -13.29 -16.82
N MET A 17 -27.92 -12.77 -18.04
CA MET A 17 -26.77 -11.91 -18.36
C MET A 17 -26.79 -10.63 -17.56
N LEU A 18 -27.96 -10.00 -17.36
CA LEU A 18 -28.07 -8.78 -16.56
C LEU A 18 -27.69 -9.02 -15.11
N LYS A 19 -28.11 -10.17 -14.54
CA LYS A 19 -27.71 -10.56 -13.19
C LYS A 19 -26.20 -10.76 -13.10
N GLU A 20 -25.61 -11.45 -14.06
CA GLU A 20 -24.18 -11.68 -14.11
C GLU A 20 -23.41 -10.37 -14.26
N ILE A 21 -23.85 -9.50 -15.15
CA ILE A 21 -23.25 -8.16 -15.33
C ILE A 21 -23.32 -7.36 -14.03
N ASN A 22 -24.46 -7.38 -13.36
CA ASN A 22 -24.61 -6.68 -12.08
C ASN A 22 -23.66 -7.24 -11.01
N ASN A 23 -23.54 -8.56 -10.93
CA ASN A 23 -22.64 -9.20 -9.98
C ASN A 23 -21.18 -8.89 -10.30
N ILE A 24 -20.78 -8.97 -11.57
CA ILE A 24 -19.44 -8.63 -12.01
C ILE A 24 -19.14 -7.15 -11.74
N THR A 25 -20.11 -6.27 -12.01
CA THR A 25 -19.94 -4.84 -11.75
C THR A 25 -19.71 -4.58 -10.26
N LYS A 26 -20.46 -5.24 -9.39
CA LYS A 26 -20.29 -5.09 -7.93
C LYS A 26 -18.93 -5.61 -7.47
N GLU A 27 -18.49 -6.75 -8.03
CA GLU A 27 -17.17 -7.30 -7.72
C GLU A 27 -16.06 -6.38 -8.18
N LEU A 28 -16.18 -5.82 -9.39
CA LEU A 28 -15.21 -4.88 -9.93
C LEU A 28 -15.17 -3.58 -9.12
N GLU A 29 -16.32 -3.09 -8.68
CA GLU A 29 -16.39 -1.90 -7.82
C GLU A 29 -15.72 -2.14 -6.47
N ALA A 30 -15.96 -3.30 -5.87
CA ALA A 30 -15.32 -3.67 -4.60
C ALA A 30 -13.82 -3.80 -4.77
N GLU A 31 -13.38 -4.44 -5.84
CA GLU A 31 -11.96 -4.58 -6.15
C GLU A 31 -11.30 -3.24 -6.45
N GLN A 32 -12.01 -2.37 -7.17
CA GLN A 32 -11.51 -1.02 -7.44
C GLN A 32 -11.35 -0.21 -6.16
N LYS A 33 -12.28 -0.33 -5.22
CA LYS A 33 -12.16 0.33 -3.91
C LYS A 33 -10.94 -0.18 -3.14
N ARG A 34 -10.70 -1.49 -3.17
CA ARG A 34 -9.53 -2.07 -2.53
C ARG A 34 -8.25 -1.58 -3.17
N PHE A 35 -8.21 -1.54 -4.49
CA PHE A 35 -7.08 -1.01 -5.24
C PHE A 35 -6.83 0.45 -4.89
N ASP A 36 -7.87 1.28 -4.90
CA ASP A 36 -7.75 2.71 -4.58
C ASP A 36 -7.25 2.91 -3.15
N ASP A 37 -7.70 2.08 -2.21
CA ASP A 37 -7.25 2.14 -0.82
C ASP A 37 -5.77 1.78 -0.71
N VAL A 38 -5.34 0.72 -1.39
CA VAL A 38 -3.92 0.33 -1.42
C VAL A 38 -3.06 1.44 -2.01
N MET A 39 -3.52 2.06 -3.10
CA MET A 39 -2.77 3.14 -3.74
C MET A 39 -2.68 4.38 -2.85
N ALA A 40 -3.79 4.74 -2.20
CA ALA A 40 -3.81 5.90 -1.30
C ALA A 40 -2.90 5.67 -0.09
N ARG A 41 -2.96 4.48 0.51
CA ARG A 41 -2.11 4.14 1.66
C ARG A 41 -0.65 4.02 1.28
N SER A 42 -0.36 3.46 0.10
CA SER A 42 1.01 3.38 -0.43
C SER A 42 1.59 4.78 -0.63
N SER A 43 0.83 5.68 -1.22
CA SER A 43 1.25 7.07 -1.42
C SER A 43 1.53 7.78 -0.10
N LYS A 44 0.71 7.51 0.91
CA LYS A 44 0.89 8.09 2.24
C LYS A 44 2.17 7.58 2.91
N VAL A 45 2.45 6.28 2.80
CA VAL A 45 3.70 5.70 3.31
C VAL A 45 4.90 6.34 2.61
N ILE A 46 4.87 6.45 1.29
CA ILE A 46 5.97 7.06 0.53
C ILE A 46 6.19 8.51 0.96
N LYS A 47 5.13 9.26 1.12
CA LYS A 47 5.19 10.65 1.56
C LYS A 47 5.80 10.79 2.96
N LEU A 48 5.34 9.95 3.89
CA LEU A 48 5.86 9.96 5.26
C LEU A 48 7.32 9.52 5.30
N ALA A 49 7.70 8.53 4.49
CA ALA A 49 9.09 8.11 4.38
C ALA A 49 9.99 9.26 3.90
N ALA A 50 9.54 10.00 2.89
CA ALA A 50 10.27 11.17 2.39
C ALA A 50 10.36 12.27 3.47
N GLN A 51 9.29 12.51 4.22
CA GLN A 51 9.29 13.49 5.31
C GLN A 51 10.23 13.08 6.43
N LEU A 52 10.29 11.77 6.74
CA LEU A 52 11.21 11.26 7.74
C LEU A 52 12.65 11.51 7.31
N ILE A 53 12.99 11.19 6.08
CA ILE A 53 14.34 11.41 5.54
C ILE A 53 14.70 12.91 5.61
N THR A 54 13.78 13.78 5.20
CA THR A 54 13.99 15.23 5.25
C THR A 54 14.22 15.69 6.69
N SER A 55 13.44 15.20 7.64
CA SER A 55 13.59 15.56 9.06
C SER A 55 14.92 15.10 9.62
N LEU A 56 15.39 13.92 9.21
CA LEU A 56 16.68 13.41 9.64
C LEU A 56 17.84 14.24 9.09
N HIS A 57 17.77 14.65 7.83
CA HIS A 57 18.78 15.53 7.24
C HIS A 57 18.78 16.91 7.90
N ALA A 58 17.63 17.39 8.32
CA ALA A 58 17.51 18.66 9.04
C ALA A 58 17.90 18.53 10.53
N LYS A 59 18.23 17.34 10.97
CA LYS A 59 18.57 17.03 12.38
C LYS A 59 17.45 17.37 13.35
N ASN A 60 16.21 17.31 12.89
CA ASN A 60 15.03 17.54 13.71
C ASN A 60 14.56 16.23 14.32
N GLU A 61 15.18 15.82 15.41
CA GLU A 61 14.93 14.53 16.04
C GLU A 61 13.50 14.39 16.56
N LYS A 62 12.93 15.43 17.10
CA LYS A 62 11.56 15.42 17.62
C LYS A 62 10.56 15.14 16.52
N ARG A 63 10.70 15.83 15.39
CA ARG A 63 9.84 15.63 14.23
C ARG A 63 10.06 14.25 13.63
N ALA A 64 11.30 13.81 13.55
CA ALA A 64 11.64 12.48 13.02
C ALA A 64 10.97 11.37 13.84
N LYS A 65 10.99 11.45 15.17
CA LYS A 65 10.31 10.48 16.03
C LYS A 65 8.81 10.46 15.79
N SER A 66 8.20 11.62 15.65
CA SER A 66 6.76 11.74 15.41
C SER A 66 6.39 11.12 14.05
N ILE A 67 7.14 11.45 13.02
CA ILE A 67 6.91 10.93 11.67
C ILE A 67 7.15 9.42 11.64
N LYS A 68 8.17 8.94 12.31
CA LYS A 68 8.45 7.50 12.39
C LYS A 68 7.27 6.73 12.94
N LYS A 69 6.66 7.20 14.03
CA LYS A 69 5.49 6.55 14.62
C LYS A 69 4.32 6.52 13.65
N GLU A 70 4.08 7.62 12.99
CA GLU A 70 3.01 7.71 11.99
C GLU A 70 3.30 6.80 10.79
N LEU A 71 4.54 6.77 10.34
CA LEU A 71 4.97 5.91 9.23
C LEU A 71 4.78 4.42 9.56
N GLU A 72 5.16 3.99 10.76
CA GLU A 72 4.95 2.62 11.21
C GLU A 72 3.47 2.27 11.25
N LYS A 73 2.64 3.18 11.73
CA LYS A 73 1.19 3.00 11.79
C LYS A 73 0.59 2.86 10.39
N GLU A 74 1.00 3.72 9.47
CA GLU A 74 0.49 3.70 8.10
C GLU A 74 0.97 2.46 7.34
N LEU A 75 2.19 2.01 7.60
CA LEU A 75 2.65 0.77 6.98
C LEU A 75 1.82 -0.43 7.45
N LYS A 76 1.53 -0.50 8.76
CA LYS A 76 0.67 -1.57 9.29
C LYS A 76 -0.72 -1.55 8.66
N ALA A 77 -1.27 -0.35 8.47
CA ALA A 77 -2.57 -0.20 7.80
C ALA A 77 -2.51 -0.67 6.35
N LEU A 78 -1.43 -0.35 5.64
CA LEU A 78 -1.21 -0.81 4.28
C LEU A 78 -1.11 -2.34 4.22
N MET A 79 -0.36 -2.94 5.13
CA MET A 79 -0.17 -4.39 5.15
C MET A 79 -1.47 -5.15 5.36
N LYS A 80 -2.45 -4.54 6.01
CA LYS A 80 -3.76 -5.16 6.23
C LYS A 80 -4.61 -5.21 4.95
N VAL A 81 -4.38 -4.32 4.00
CA VAL A 81 -5.23 -4.18 2.81
C VAL A 81 -4.54 -4.58 1.51
N GLU A 82 -3.23 -4.79 1.53
CA GLU A 82 -2.45 -4.98 0.31
C GLU A 82 -2.52 -6.37 -0.32
N LYS A 83 -3.12 -7.33 0.36
CA LYS A 83 -3.18 -8.71 -0.14
C LYS A 83 -3.82 -8.77 -1.52
N GLY A 84 -3.09 -9.31 -2.48
CA GLY A 84 -3.51 -9.35 -3.87
C GLY A 84 -3.07 -8.13 -4.68
N PHE A 85 -2.54 -7.09 -4.03
CA PHE A 85 -2.08 -5.87 -4.67
C PHE A 85 -0.63 -5.51 -4.29
N GLU A 86 0.14 -6.51 -3.86
CA GLU A 86 1.49 -6.30 -3.34
C GLU A 86 2.43 -5.66 -4.36
N TYR A 87 2.19 -5.90 -5.64
CA TYR A 87 2.95 -5.24 -6.70
C TYR A 87 2.86 -3.71 -6.59
N TYR A 88 1.67 -3.21 -6.26
CA TYR A 88 1.41 -1.77 -6.20
C TYR A 88 1.90 -1.14 -4.90
N SER A 89 2.11 -1.93 -3.86
CA SER A 89 2.63 -1.43 -2.58
C SER A 89 4.12 -1.66 -2.41
N MET A 90 4.78 -2.29 -3.36
CA MET A 90 6.20 -2.65 -3.28
C MET A 90 7.09 -1.43 -3.06
N GLN A 91 6.85 -0.35 -3.80
CA GLN A 91 7.63 0.88 -3.65
C GLN A 91 7.47 1.48 -2.25
N ALA A 92 6.27 1.43 -1.70
CA ALA A 92 6.03 1.92 -0.34
C ALA A 92 6.86 1.14 0.68
N HIS A 93 6.93 -0.17 0.55
CA HIS A 93 7.76 -1.00 1.41
C HIS A 93 9.25 -0.67 1.27
N GLN A 94 9.72 -0.46 0.05
CA GLN A 94 11.10 -0.07 -0.21
C GLN A 94 11.45 1.26 0.43
N GLU A 95 10.58 2.26 0.23
CA GLU A 95 10.78 3.58 0.80
C GLU A 95 10.75 3.55 2.33
N TYR A 96 9.86 2.73 2.89
CA TYR A 96 9.82 2.52 4.33
C TYR A 96 11.13 1.96 4.86
N VAL A 97 11.64 0.91 4.23
CA VAL A 97 12.89 0.27 4.65
C VAL A 97 14.06 1.26 4.59
N GLU A 98 14.14 2.03 3.50
CA GLU A 98 15.18 3.04 3.32
C GLU A 98 15.10 4.12 4.40
N ALA A 99 13.91 4.62 4.67
CA ALA A 99 13.71 5.66 5.68
C ALA A 99 14.03 5.15 7.09
N MET A 100 13.62 3.91 7.40
CA MET A 100 13.90 3.31 8.70
C MET A 100 15.38 2.99 8.89
N ALA A 101 16.04 2.54 7.82
CA ALA A 101 17.48 2.32 7.86
C ALA A 101 18.22 3.63 8.16
N LEU A 102 17.83 4.69 7.47
CA LEU A 102 18.44 6.01 7.71
C LEU A 102 18.12 6.52 9.12
N TYR A 103 16.89 6.30 9.60
CA TYR A 103 16.51 6.66 10.96
C TYR A 103 17.41 5.95 11.99
N ASN A 104 17.63 4.65 11.80
CA ASN A 104 18.46 3.87 12.70
C ASN A 104 19.92 4.34 12.66
N ILE A 105 20.41 4.75 11.51
CA ILE A 105 21.78 5.22 11.35
C ILE A 105 21.95 6.63 11.93
N LEU A 106 21.06 7.56 11.63
CA LEU A 106 21.22 8.96 11.98
C LEU A 106 20.43 9.38 13.22
N GLY A 107 19.20 8.85 13.32
CA GLY A 107 18.25 9.32 14.34
C GLY A 107 18.52 8.79 15.73
N LYS A 108 19.18 7.64 15.87
CA LYS A 108 19.49 7.05 17.16
C LYS A 108 20.92 7.30 17.60
N HIS A 109 21.65 8.07 16.85
CA HIS A 109 23.09 8.25 17.06
C HIS A 109 23.82 6.91 17.09
N SER A 110 23.21 5.90 16.51
CA SER A 110 23.76 4.55 16.45
C SER A 110 24.34 4.25 15.08
N ILE A 111 24.86 5.29 14.41
CA ILE A 111 25.81 5.00 13.35
C ILE A 111 26.86 4.19 14.04
N PRO A 112 27.02 2.90 13.68
CA PRO A 112 28.14 2.17 14.27
C PRO A 112 29.35 3.01 13.97
N SER A 113 29.97 3.52 15.04
CA SER A 113 31.21 4.24 14.86
C SER A 113 32.18 3.32 14.14
N LYS A 114 33.18 3.87 13.50
CA LYS A 114 34.25 3.05 12.93
C LYS A 114 34.74 1.99 13.92
N LYS A 115 34.76 2.36 15.17
CA LYS A 115 35.13 1.48 16.25
C LYS A 115 34.18 0.31 16.42
N GLU A 116 32.88 0.57 16.42
CA GLU A 116 31.88 -0.48 16.50
C GLU A 116 31.86 -1.39 15.28
N LEU A 117 32.03 -0.82 14.09
CA LEU A 117 32.13 -1.59 12.87
C LEU A 117 33.39 -2.49 12.89
N ASN A 118 34.49 -1.99 13.38
CA ASN A 118 35.72 -2.75 13.49
C ASN A 118 35.62 -3.83 14.56
N GLU A 119 34.93 -3.56 15.65
CA GLU A 119 34.68 -4.54 16.69
C GLU A 119 33.69 -5.62 16.25
N GLY A 120 32.76 -5.25 15.35
CA GLY A 120 31.80 -6.18 14.76
C GLY A 120 32.41 -7.07 13.69
N THR A 121 33.59 -6.78 13.28
CA THR A 121 34.35 -7.59 12.34
C THR A 121 35.42 -8.38 13.06
#